data_f00d26d5e785dd19c5e5e2dacb841614
#
_entry.id   f00d26d5e785dd19c5e5e2dacb841614
#
_cell.length_a   1.000
_cell.length_b   1.000
_cell.length_c   1.000
_cell.angle_alpha   90.00
_cell.angle_beta   90.00
_cell.angle_gamma   90.00
#
_symmetry.space_group_name_H-M   'P 1'
#
loop_
_entity.id
_entity.type
_entity.pdbx_description
1 polymer ?
#
loop_
_entity_poly.entity_id
_entity_poly.type
_entity_poly.pdbx_seq_one_letter_code
_entity_poly.pdbx_strand_id
1 'polypeptide(L)'
;MARKRISSKAAGEIADERMSRLFTLSSEAVRNGRDDRARRYVHIARRIGQKTNRPIPEGEMYCKGCGIPLVQGVNCRTRIGNGRIRTTCARCGRVIRTPYAKEQRE
;
A
#
# COMPACT_ATOMS: atom_id res chain seq x y z
N MET A 1 -20.15 -7.58 32.11
CA MET A 1 -18.76 -8.02 31.90
C MET A 1 -17.96 -6.98 31.17
N ALA A 2 -16.90 -6.53 31.76
CA ALA A 2 -16.05 -5.53 31.11
C ALA A 2 -15.24 -6.18 29.99
N ARG A 3 -15.26 -5.56 28.82
CA ARG A 3 -14.39 -5.99 27.72
C ARG A 3 -12.95 -5.68 28.07
N LYS A 4 -12.10 -6.65 27.87
CA LYS A 4 -10.68 -6.45 28.00
C LYS A 4 -10.24 -5.45 26.93
N ARG A 5 -9.73 -4.31 27.37
CA ARG A 5 -9.23 -3.30 26.43
C ARG A 5 -7.84 -3.66 25.95
N ILE A 6 -7.66 -3.66 24.66
CA ILE A 6 -6.35 -3.83 24.05
C ILE A 6 -5.63 -2.49 24.16
N SER A 7 -4.37 -2.49 24.60
CA SER A 7 -3.59 -1.27 24.68
C SER A 7 -3.42 -0.66 23.29
N SER A 8 -3.22 0.66 23.22
CA SER A 8 -2.99 1.35 21.95
C SER A 8 -1.81 0.76 21.18
N LYS A 9 -0.76 0.38 21.89
CA LYS A 9 0.42 -0.25 21.30
C LYS A 9 0.07 -1.61 20.69
N ALA A 10 -0.64 -2.45 21.43
CA ALA A 10 -1.03 -3.77 20.94
C ALA A 10 -2.00 -3.66 19.75
N ALA A 11 -2.94 -2.72 19.83
CA ALA A 11 -3.87 -2.47 18.71
C ALA A 11 -3.13 -2.03 17.45
N GLY A 12 -2.10 -1.17 17.60
CA GLY A 12 -1.28 -0.73 16.49
C GLY A 12 -0.48 -1.86 15.86
N GLU A 13 0.08 -2.73 16.66
CA GLU A 13 0.83 -3.89 16.17
C GLU A 13 -0.06 -4.86 15.41
N ILE A 14 -1.26 -5.11 15.90
CA ILE A 14 -2.25 -5.95 15.22
C ILE A 14 -2.65 -5.32 13.90
N ALA A 15 -2.87 -3.99 13.89
CA ALA A 15 -3.23 -3.28 12.67
C ALA A 15 -2.13 -3.37 11.63
N ASP A 16 -0.87 -3.17 12.03
CA ASP A 16 0.28 -3.27 11.12
C ASP A 16 0.37 -4.66 10.48
N GLU A 17 0.21 -5.70 11.28
CA GLU A 17 0.23 -7.08 10.80
C GLU A 17 -0.89 -7.35 9.81
N ARG A 18 -2.11 -6.90 10.12
CA ARG A 18 -3.26 -7.08 9.24
C ARG A 18 -3.12 -6.34 7.93
N MET A 19 -2.62 -5.10 7.97
CA MET A 19 -2.38 -4.32 6.77
C MET A 19 -1.34 -5.00 5.89
N SER A 20 -0.22 -5.45 6.46
CA SER A 20 0.81 -6.15 5.70
C SER A 20 0.27 -7.41 5.03
N ARG A 21 -0.52 -8.18 5.74
CA ARG A 21 -1.13 -9.39 5.20
C ARG A 21 -2.09 -9.08 4.06
N LEU A 22 -2.90 -8.03 4.21
CA LEU A 22 -3.83 -7.62 3.17
C LEU A 22 -3.10 -7.15 1.92
N PHE A 23 -1.99 -6.42 2.07
CA PHE A 23 -1.19 -6.02 0.91
C PHE A 23 -0.54 -7.22 0.23
N THR A 24 -0.09 -8.20 0.98
CA THR A 24 0.42 -9.46 0.39
C THR A 24 -0.66 -10.15 -0.43
N LEU A 25 -1.85 -10.28 0.13
CA LEU A 25 -2.98 -10.89 -0.58
C LEU A 25 -3.39 -10.08 -1.80
N SER A 26 -3.34 -8.75 -1.71
CA SER A 26 -3.67 -7.88 -2.84
C SER A 26 -2.67 -8.03 -3.98
N SER A 27 -1.38 -8.14 -3.67
CA SER A 27 -0.35 -8.35 -4.68
C SER A 27 -0.53 -9.70 -5.39
N GLU A 28 -0.85 -10.74 -4.63
CA GLU A 28 -1.15 -12.04 -5.20
C GLU A 28 -2.38 -12.00 -6.12
N ALA A 29 -3.41 -11.27 -5.71
CA ALA A 29 -4.62 -11.10 -6.50
C ALA A 29 -4.31 -10.41 -7.84
N VAL A 30 -3.44 -9.41 -7.84
CA VAL A 30 -3.00 -8.74 -9.07
C VAL A 30 -2.29 -9.73 -9.98
N ARG A 31 -1.39 -10.53 -9.45
CA ARG A 31 -0.65 -11.52 -10.24
C ARG A 31 -1.56 -12.58 -10.84
N ASN A 32 -2.67 -12.86 -10.19
CA ASN A 32 -3.67 -13.81 -10.64
C ASN A 32 -4.77 -13.18 -11.51
N GLY A 33 -4.62 -11.91 -11.88
CA GLY A 33 -5.58 -11.22 -12.73
C GLY A 33 -6.87 -10.81 -12.05
N ARG A 34 -6.91 -10.78 -10.73
CA ARG A 34 -8.11 -10.45 -9.95
C ARG A 34 -8.03 -9.04 -9.40
N ASP A 35 -8.11 -8.06 -10.30
CA ASP A 35 -7.96 -6.66 -9.95
C ASP A 35 -9.00 -6.15 -8.95
N ASP A 36 -10.26 -6.57 -9.09
CA ASP A 36 -11.34 -6.16 -8.19
C ASP A 36 -11.06 -6.61 -6.76
N ARG A 37 -10.62 -7.86 -6.62
CA ARG A 37 -10.28 -8.40 -5.31
C ARG A 37 -9.06 -7.70 -4.72
N ALA A 38 -8.09 -7.39 -5.55
CA ALA A 38 -6.90 -6.65 -5.13
C ALA A 38 -7.25 -5.27 -4.58
N ARG A 39 -8.11 -4.54 -5.28
CA ARG A 39 -8.58 -3.23 -4.82
C ARG A 39 -9.33 -3.33 -3.49
N ARG A 40 -10.12 -4.37 -3.33
CA ARG A 40 -10.87 -4.57 -2.08
C ARG A 40 -9.94 -4.80 -0.90
N TYR A 41 -8.89 -5.60 -1.06
CA TYR A 41 -7.91 -5.82 0.00
C TYR A 41 -7.21 -4.53 0.39
N VAL A 42 -6.82 -3.71 -0.59
CA VAL A 42 -6.19 -2.41 -0.32
C VAL A 42 -7.16 -1.49 0.42
N HIS A 43 -8.41 -1.46 0.00
CA HIS A 43 -9.43 -0.64 0.65
C HIS A 43 -9.61 -1.02 2.13
N ILE A 44 -9.67 -2.31 2.42
CA ILE A 44 -9.79 -2.80 3.79
C ILE A 44 -8.54 -2.41 4.60
N ALA A 45 -7.34 -2.57 4.03
CA ALA A 45 -6.10 -2.20 4.69
C ALA A 45 -6.06 -0.71 5.00
N ARG A 46 -6.46 0.13 4.07
CA ARG A 46 -6.51 1.58 4.28
C ARG A 46 -7.48 1.95 5.40
N ARG A 47 -8.63 1.31 5.46
CA ARG A 47 -9.61 1.57 6.53
C ARG A 47 -9.06 1.15 7.90
N ILE A 48 -8.34 0.05 7.97
CA ILE A 48 -7.69 -0.36 9.22
C ILE A 48 -6.70 0.71 9.67
N GLY A 49 -5.88 1.21 8.76
CA GLY A 49 -4.92 2.26 9.06
C GLY A 49 -5.57 3.55 9.54
N GLN A 50 -6.66 3.96 8.91
CA GLN A 50 -7.41 5.15 9.30
C GLN A 50 -8.04 4.99 10.68
N LYS A 51 -8.62 3.82 10.94
CA LYS A 51 -9.32 3.55 12.20
C LYS A 51 -8.37 3.48 13.37
N THR A 52 -7.17 2.96 13.17
CA THR A 52 -6.16 2.80 14.21
C THR A 52 -5.12 3.93 14.21
N ASN A 53 -5.24 4.87 13.29
CA ASN A 53 -4.28 5.96 13.11
C ASN A 53 -2.86 5.44 12.86
N ARG A 54 -2.75 4.39 12.06
CA ARG A 54 -1.46 3.81 11.67
C ARG A 54 -1.20 4.03 10.20
N PRO A 55 0.04 4.33 9.81
CA PRO A 55 0.37 4.50 8.40
C PRO A 55 0.37 3.17 7.66
N ILE A 56 0.26 3.23 6.35
CA ILE A 56 0.41 2.07 5.48
C ILE A 56 1.83 1.50 5.68
N PRO A 57 1.99 0.18 5.76
CA PRO A 57 3.32 -0.43 5.95
C PRO A 57 4.32 0.03 4.92
N GLU A 58 5.55 0.23 5.36
CA GLU A 58 6.63 0.68 4.50
C GLU A 58 6.88 -0.30 3.35
N GLY A 59 7.11 0.22 2.17
CA GLY A 59 7.33 -0.59 0.98
C GLY A 59 6.07 -0.97 0.23
N GLU A 60 4.90 -0.76 0.81
CA GLU A 60 3.63 -1.07 0.15
C GLU A 60 3.14 0.14 -0.64
N MET A 61 2.81 -0.09 -1.90
CA MET A 61 2.33 0.96 -2.79
C MET A 61 0.97 0.61 -3.37
N TYR A 62 0.13 1.60 -3.51
CA TYR A 62 -1.13 1.46 -4.21
C TYR A 62 -1.42 2.72 -5.01
N CYS A 63 -2.23 2.59 -6.06
CA CYS A 63 -2.62 3.73 -6.88
C CYS A 63 -3.75 4.51 -6.18
N LYS A 64 -3.51 5.77 -5.89
CA LYS A 64 -4.53 6.62 -5.26
C LYS A 64 -5.69 6.93 -6.20
N GLY A 65 -5.48 6.78 -7.49
CA GLY A 65 -6.52 7.02 -8.48
C GLY A 65 -7.52 5.87 -8.60
N CYS A 66 -7.04 4.65 -8.75
CA CYS A 66 -7.92 3.48 -8.95
C CYS A 66 -7.92 2.49 -7.79
N GLY A 67 -7.05 2.66 -6.79
CA GLY A 67 -7.04 1.82 -5.60
C GLY A 67 -6.36 0.47 -5.75
N ILE A 68 -5.76 0.18 -6.89
CA ILE A 68 -5.10 -1.11 -7.11
C ILE A 68 -3.70 -1.10 -6.49
N PRO A 69 -3.25 -2.22 -5.87
CA PRO A 69 -1.87 -2.28 -5.40
C PRO A 69 -0.92 -2.29 -6.59
N LEU A 70 0.19 -1.57 -6.46
CA LEU A 70 1.15 -1.45 -7.55
C LEU A 70 2.21 -2.55 -7.42
N VAL A 71 2.19 -3.50 -8.34
CA VAL A 71 3.13 -4.61 -8.40
C VAL A 71 4.05 -4.39 -9.59
N GLN A 72 5.33 -4.21 -9.32
CA GLN A 72 6.32 -3.91 -10.35
C GLN A 72 6.35 -4.99 -11.44
N GLY A 73 6.33 -4.54 -12.69
CA GLY A 73 6.37 -5.45 -13.83
C GLY A 73 5.04 -6.12 -14.17
N VAL A 74 4.00 -5.93 -13.36
CA VAL A 74 2.68 -6.51 -13.60
C VAL A 74 1.68 -5.43 -14.00
N ASN A 75 1.48 -4.44 -13.13
CA ASN A 75 0.50 -3.40 -13.38
C ASN A 75 1.05 -1.99 -13.22
N CYS A 76 2.35 -1.84 -13.08
CA CYS A 76 2.96 -0.53 -13.04
C CYS A 76 4.37 -0.57 -13.63
N ARG A 77 4.83 0.60 -14.04
CA ARG A 77 6.15 0.78 -14.62
C ARG A 77 6.88 1.86 -13.84
N THR A 78 8.12 1.57 -13.46
CA THR A 78 8.93 2.50 -12.70
C THR A 78 10.08 2.99 -13.55
N ARG A 79 10.31 4.31 -13.55
CA ARG A 79 11.45 4.95 -14.20
C ARG A 79 12.16 5.84 -13.21
N ILE A 80 13.48 5.84 -13.27
CA ILE A 80 14.33 6.67 -12.42
C ILE A 80 14.96 7.76 -13.29
N GLY A 81 14.86 9.01 -12.84
CA GLY A 81 15.46 10.13 -13.56
C GLY A 81 15.32 11.43 -12.77
N ASN A 82 16.27 12.33 -12.95
CA ASN A 82 16.26 13.65 -12.32
C ASN A 82 16.05 13.63 -10.80
N GLY A 83 16.61 12.62 -10.12
CA GLY A 83 16.47 12.48 -8.67
C GLY A 83 15.10 12.04 -8.22
N ARG A 84 14.27 11.54 -9.12
CA ARG A 84 12.91 11.10 -8.82
C ARG A 84 12.62 9.72 -9.40
N ILE A 85 11.81 8.99 -8.67
CA ILE A 85 11.28 7.70 -9.12
C ILE A 85 9.85 7.95 -9.59
N ARG A 86 9.57 7.62 -10.85
CA ARG A 86 8.23 7.76 -11.42
C ARG A 86 7.62 6.38 -11.57
N THR A 87 6.50 6.16 -10.91
CA THR A 87 5.74 4.91 -11.04
C THR A 87 4.43 5.21 -11.72
N THR A 88 4.21 4.59 -12.88
CA THR A 88 2.99 4.79 -13.66
C THR A 88 2.07 3.59 -13.51
N CYS A 89 0.84 3.83 -13.09
CA CYS A 89 -0.17 2.78 -13.00
C CYS A 89 -0.66 2.43 -14.40
N ALA A 90 -0.52 1.16 -14.79
CA ALA A 90 -0.96 0.71 -16.11
C ALA A 90 -2.49 0.63 -16.25
N ARG A 91 -3.21 0.63 -15.13
CA ARG A 91 -4.67 0.52 -15.15
C ARG A 91 -5.38 1.86 -15.36
N CYS A 92 -4.87 2.95 -14.76
CA CYS A 92 -5.50 4.26 -14.87
C CYS A 92 -4.59 5.35 -15.42
N GLY A 93 -3.31 5.06 -15.60
CA GLY A 93 -2.35 6.03 -16.16
C GLY A 93 -1.79 7.03 -15.14
N ARG A 94 -2.23 6.98 -13.90
CA ARG A 94 -1.74 7.92 -12.88
C ARG A 94 -0.25 7.71 -12.61
N VAL A 95 0.48 8.82 -12.47
CA VAL A 95 1.91 8.79 -12.20
C VAL A 95 2.16 9.22 -10.76
N ILE A 96 2.93 8.42 -10.03
CA ILE A 96 3.38 8.74 -8.68
C ILE A 96 4.85 9.09 -8.76
N ARG A 97 5.23 10.25 -8.23
CA ARG A 97 6.61 10.72 -8.21
C ARG A 97 7.13 10.69 -6.79
N THR A 98 8.24 9.99 -6.59
CA THR A 98 8.89 9.90 -5.29
C THR A 98 10.32 10.41 -5.40
N PRO A 99 10.70 11.45 -4.65
CA PRO A 99 12.09 11.91 -4.68
C PRO A 99 12.98 10.93 -3.94
N TYR A 100 14.05 10.46 -4.58
CA TYR A 100 15.03 9.62 -3.90
C TYR A 100 16.32 10.37 -3.57
N ALA A 101 16.63 11.43 -4.31
CA ALA A 101 17.83 12.22 -4.06
C ALA A 101 17.84 12.83 -2.66
N LYS A 102 16.67 13.12 -2.11
CA LYS A 102 16.54 13.67 -0.77
C LYS A 102 17.00 12.72 0.31
N GLU A 103 16.82 11.43 0.11
CA GLU A 103 17.25 10.41 1.06
C GLU A 103 18.76 10.22 1.03
N GLN A 104 19.38 10.48 -0.10
CA GLN A 104 20.83 10.31 -0.26
C GLN A 104 21.64 11.47 0.32
N ARG A 105 21.02 12.57 0.65
CA ARG A 105 21.70 13.72 1.24
C ARG A 105 22.06 13.54 2.70
N GLU A 106 21.48 12.61 3.33
CA GLU A 106 21.70 12.36 4.76
C GLU A 106 22.95 11.49 5.06
#